data_5e0cfe1cedf1753a239199950341c5e5
#
_entry.id   5e0cfe1cedf1753a239199950341c5e5
#
_cell.length_a   1.000
_cell.length_b   1.000
_cell.length_c   1.000
_cell.angle_alpha   90.00
_cell.angle_beta   90.00
_cell.angle_gamma   90.00
#
_symmetry.space_group_name_H-M   'P 1'
#
loop_
_entity.id
_entity.type
_entity.pdbx_description
1 polymer ?
#
loop_
_entity_poly.entity_id
_entity_poly.type
_entity_poly.pdbx_seq_one_letter_code
_entity_poly.pdbx_strand_id
1 'polypeptide(L)'
;MQIDIKQPHDSIFKNVFDDIKNTKDLLQAYLPTDLVEQIDFKTMKQAPTEKRDINANKTHFDLSIECLVGDKKSRIYILFEHKSYQDKQTLMQILRYCPVLWENELKSKNKNLTPVIPFIFYHGDLASGLHGNFSDYFEVEDWLKKYLLDFEMIIFDTTKIKDSEIRERMNHNAFVMTSLLLMKNIFTDIEKWKPVIESIIELDDDRKIMLFEYIAIKKDLTEEKFNEIIIDLKGDTEMPSLAEIWMERGEERGKEIGKEIGKEIGERIGRLNELYESIKIGLDMKFKQISKKLFLNIQDIKEIDKLKEIQKALYVINDADEFKRFIQKQI
;
A
#
# COMPACT_ATOMS: atom_id res chain seq x y z
N MET A 1 13.94 -1.86 -7.39
CA MET A 1 13.04 -2.19 -6.25
C MET A 1 13.42 -1.30 -5.08
N GLN A 2 12.49 -0.58 -4.46
CA GLN A 2 12.77 0.32 -3.31
C GLN A 2 11.79 0.03 -2.18
N ILE A 3 12.21 0.24 -0.93
CA ILE A 3 11.35 0.09 0.26
C ILE A 3 10.84 1.46 0.70
N ASP A 4 9.53 1.60 0.84
CA ASP A 4 8.92 2.81 1.41
C ASP A 4 9.19 2.87 2.91
N ILE A 5 9.87 3.93 3.35
CA ILE A 5 10.22 4.13 4.78
C ILE A 5 8.98 4.23 5.67
N LYS A 6 7.89 4.79 5.15
CA LYS A 6 6.63 4.96 5.91
C LYS A 6 5.85 3.66 6.05
N GLN A 7 5.93 2.78 5.05
CA GLN A 7 5.19 1.52 4.98
C GLN A 7 6.12 0.37 4.53
N PRO A 8 7.19 0.05 5.27
CA PRO A 8 8.21 -0.88 4.81
C PRO A 8 7.68 -2.31 4.64
N HIS A 9 6.72 -2.75 5.45
CA HIS A 9 6.12 -4.07 5.33
C HIS A 9 5.26 -4.21 4.08
N ASP A 10 4.42 -3.22 3.79
CA ASP A 10 3.60 -3.19 2.57
C ASP A 10 4.49 -3.10 1.34
N SER A 11 5.57 -2.32 1.44
CA SER A 11 6.51 -2.13 0.35
C SER A 11 7.27 -3.42 0.00
N ILE A 12 7.78 -4.15 1.00
CA ILE A 12 8.45 -5.43 0.73
C ILE A 12 7.47 -6.46 0.14
N PHE A 13 6.27 -6.56 0.69
CA PHE A 13 5.24 -7.44 0.15
C PHE A 13 4.98 -7.14 -1.31
N LYS A 14 4.76 -5.88 -1.64
CA LYS A 14 4.53 -5.41 -3.01
C LYS A 14 5.72 -5.74 -3.93
N ASN A 15 6.93 -5.39 -3.53
CA ASN A 15 8.13 -5.64 -4.34
C ASN A 15 8.36 -7.13 -4.63
N VAL A 16 7.96 -8.02 -3.72
CA VAL A 16 8.07 -9.47 -3.90
C VAL A 16 6.93 -10.03 -4.75
N PHE A 17 5.68 -9.64 -4.45
CA PHE A 17 4.48 -10.30 -4.98
C PHE A 17 3.77 -9.54 -6.11
N ASP A 18 4.22 -8.36 -6.51
CA ASP A 18 3.80 -7.73 -7.78
C ASP A 18 4.25 -8.58 -9.00
N ASP A 19 5.32 -9.37 -8.85
CA ASP A 19 5.66 -10.38 -9.85
C ASP A 19 4.70 -11.57 -9.74
N ILE A 20 3.91 -11.76 -10.79
CA ILE A 20 2.93 -12.85 -10.87
C ILE A 20 3.54 -14.23 -10.69
N LYS A 21 4.82 -14.42 -11.07
CA LYS A 21 5.55 -15.67 -10.87
C LYS A 21 5.74 -15.97 -9.40
N ASN A 22 6.17 -14.98 -8.63
CA ASN A 22 6.37 -15.10 -7.19
C ASN A 22 5.04 -15.36 -6.47
N THR A 23 3.98 -14.65 -6.87
CA THR A 23 2.63 -14.88 -6.35
C THR A 23 2.12 -16.28 -6.66
N LYS A 24 2.35 -16.77 -7.88
CA LYS A 24 2.01 -18.11 -8.28
C LYS A 24 2.73 -19.15 -7.40
N ASP A 25 4.02 -18.98 -7.20
CA ASP A 25 4.82 -19.90 -6.37
C ASP A 25 4.30 -19.95 -4.93
N LEU A 26 3.97 -18.78 -4.34
CA LEU A 26 3.35 -18.68 -3.02
C LEU A 26 2.02 -19.44 -2.96
N LEU A 27 1.13 -19.18 -3.91
CA LEU A 27 -0.20 -19.78 -3.92
C LEU A 27 -0.13 -21.30 -4.16
N GLN A 28 0.75 -21.79 -5.04
CA GLN A 28 0.97 -23.22 -5.23
C GLN A 28 1.46 -23.91 -3.97
N ALA A 29 2.29 -23.24 -3.18
CA ALA A 29 2.86 -23.80 -1.97
C ALA A 29 1.89 -23.82 -0.78
N TYR A 30 0.96 -22.87 -0.69
CA TYR A 30 0.20 -22.62 0.54
C TYR A 30 -1.32 -22.63 0.39
N LEU A 31 -1.86 -22.73 -0.83
CA LEU A 31 -3.28 -23.00 -0.99
C LEU A 31 -3.60 -24.46 -0.60
N PRO A 32 -4.83 -24.75 -0.15
CA PRO A 32 -5.32 -26.11 0.04
C PRO A 32 -5.13 -26.97 -1.21
N THR A 33 -4.75 -28.24 -1.02
CA THR A 33 -4.39 -29.15 -2.12
C THR A 33 -5.53 -29.32 -3.13
N ASP A 34 -6.75 -29.48 -2.65
CA ASP A 34 -7.96 -29.61 -3.47
C ASP A 34 -8.18 -28.39 -4.37
N LEU A 35 -7.85 -27.20 -3.88
CA LEU A 35 -7.92 -25.97 -4.66
C LEU A 35 -6.77 -25.87 -5.67
N VAL A 36 -5.54 -26.23 -5.25
CA VAL A 36 -4.35 -26.24 -6.14
C VAL A 36 -4.59 -27.14 -7.35
N GLU A 37 -5.19 -28.32 -7.16
CA GLU A 37 -5.51 -29.26 -8.23
C GLU A 37 -6.50 -28.72 -9.26
N GLN A 38 -7.36 -27.77 -8.87
CA GLN A 38 -8.39 -27.18 -9.73
C GLN A 38 -7.97 -25.87 -10.40
N ILE A 39 -6.91 -25.22 -9.92
CA ILE A 39 -6.43 -23.94 -10.47
C ILE A 39 -5.56 -24.19 -11.71
N ASP A 40 -5.94 -23.59 -12.83
CA ASP A 40 -5.01 -23.48 -13.97
C ASP A 40 -4.05 -22.30 -13.77
N PHE A 41 -2.91 -22.59 -13.17
CA PHE A 41 -1.86 -21.61 -12.89
C PHE A 41 -1.23 -20.96 -14.14
N LYS A 42 -1.47 -21.51 -15.34
CA LYS A 42 -1.01 -20.87 -16.60
C LYS A 42 -1.90 -19.68 -16.99
N THR A 43 -3.12 -19.66 -16.50
CA THR A 43 -4.09 -18.60 -16.76
C THR A 43 -4.00 -17.45 -15.77
N MET A 44 -3.17 -17.57 -14.74
CA MET A 44 -3.02 -16.56 -13.70
C MET A 44 -2.51 -15.25 -14.28
N LYS A 45 -3.18 -14.17 -13.96
CA LYS A 45 -2.77 -12.81 -14.27
C LYS A 45 -3.22 -11.86 -13.18
N GLN A 46 -2.46 -10.80 -13.02
CA GLN A 46 -2.86 -9.73 -12.12
C GLN A 46 -4.12 -9.06 -12.65
N ALA A 47 -5.12 -8.93 -11.80
CA ALA A 47 -6.33 -8.20 -12.12
C ALA A 47 -6.23 -6.76 -11.57
N PRO A 48 -6.88 -5.78 -12.22
CA PRO A 48 -6.95 -4.43 -11.66
C PRO A 48 -7.56 -4.47 -10.27
N THR A 49 -6.87 -3.96 -9.30
CA THR A 49 -7.44 -3.64 -7.99
C THR A 49 -8.34 -2.44 -8.18
N GLU A 50 -9.66 -2.64 -8.08
CA GLU A 50 -10.60 -1.54 -8.21
C GLU A 50 -10.43 -0.59 -7.02
N LYS A 51 -9.74 0.52 -7.27
CA LYS A 51 -9.62 1.63 -6.33
C LYS A 51 -10.99 2.30 -6.16
N ARG A 52 -11.83 1.78 -5.28
CA ARG A 52 -12.98 2.50 -4.78
C ARG A 52 -13.09 2.33 -3.28
N ASP A 53 -12.27 3.09 -2.57
CA ASP A 53 -12.68 3.51 -1.24
C ASP A 53 -13.24 4.93 -1.34
N ILE A 54 -14.50 5.08 -0.90
CA ILE A 54 -15.20 6.37 -0.81
C ILE A 54 -14.57 7.23 0.30
N ASN A 55 -13.77 6.60 1.18
CA ASN A 55 -13.00 7.26 2.22
C ASN A 55 -11.54 6.80 2.12
N ALA A 56 -10.73 7.62 1.48
CA ALA A 56 -9.32 7.40 1.17
C ALA A 56 -8.42 7.22 2.43
N ASN A 57 -8.57 6.14 3.16
CA ASN A 57 -7.58 5.69 4.12
C ASN A 57 -6.76 4.56 3.49
N LYS A 58 -5.64 4.96 2.89
CA LYS A 58 -4.60 4.09 2.35
C LYS A 58 -3.88 3.40 3.51
N THR A 59 -4.14 2.12 3.74
CA THR A 59 -3.31 1.38 4.70
C THR A 59 -3.00 -0.05 4.33
N HIS A 60 -3.60 -0.62 3.27
CA HIS A 60 -3.33 -2.02 2.91
C HIS A 60 -3.11 -2.16 1.42
N PHE A 61 -2.10 -2.95 1.06
CA PHE A 61 -1.84 -3.33 -0.31
C PHE A 61 -2.61 -4.61 -0.61
N ASP A 62 -3.63 -4.48 -1.45
CA ASP A 62 -4.44 -5.60 -1.88
C ASP A 62 -4.01 -6.06 -3.26
N LEU A 63 -3.80 -7.36 -3.43
CA LEU A 63 -3.46 -7.99 -4.70
C LEU A 63 -4.63 -8.84 -5.18
N SER A 64 -5.08 -8.63 -6.41
CA SER A 64 -6.15 -9.41 -7.03
C SER A 64 -5.59 -10.20 -8.21
N ILE A 65 -5.79 -11.51 -8.18
CA ILE A 65 -5.32 -12.44 -9.21
C ILE A 65 -6.53 -13.07 -9.89
N GLU A 66 -6.59 -12.97 -11.21
CA GLU A 66 -7.58 -13.65 -12.04
C GLU A 66 -7.00 -14.97 -12.55
N CYS A 67 -7.74 -16.07 -12.44
CA CYS A 67 -7.36 -17.38 -12.94
C CYS A 67 -8.60 -18.21 -13.32
N LEU A 68 -8.39 -19.35 -13.97
CA LEU A 68 -9.40 -20.40 -14.11
C LEU A 68 -9.28 -21.37 -12.93
N VAL A 69 -10.44 -21.71 -12.34
CA VAL A 69 -10.59 -22.77 -11.34
C VAL A 69 -11.58 -23.77 -11.95
N GLY A 70 -11.09 -24.96 -12.30
CA GLY A 70 -11.78 -25.84 -13.24
C GLY A 70 -11.96 -25.11 -14.58
N ASP A 71 -13.21 -24.98 -15.02
CA ASP A 71 -13.59 -24.24 -16.24
C ASP A 71 -14.15 -22.84 -15.97
N LYS A 72 -14.13 -22.38 -14.72
CA LYS A 72 -14.71 -21.11 -14.28
C LYS A 72 -13.66 -20.04 -14.09
N LYS A 73 -13.91 -18.86 -14.66
CA LYS A 73 -13.16 -17.65 -14.32
C LYS A 73 -13.40 -17.32 -12.85
N SER A 74 -12.31 -17.22 -12.09
CA SER A 74 -12.34 -16.96 -10.66
C SER A 74 -11.31 -15.89 -10.29
N ARG A 75 -11.43 -15.31 -9.11
CA ARG A 75 -10.44 -14.38 -8.56
C ARG A 75 -9.95 -14.86 -7.22
N ILE A 76 -8.65 -14.85 -7.03
CA ILE A 76 -8.02 -14.97 -5.71
C ILE A 76 -7.71 -13.55 -5.25
N TYR A 77 -8.36 -13.12 -4.19
CA TYR A 77 -8.13 -11.83 -3.58
C TYR A 77 -7.17 -11.97 -2.41
N ILE A 78 -5.95 -11.47 -2.58
CA ILE A 78 -4.91 -11.54 -1.56
C ILE A 78 -4.93 -10.23 -0.78
N LEU A 79 -5.37 -10.31 0.47
CA LEU A 79 -5.28 -9.23 1.42
C LEU A 79 -3.99 -9.36 2.22
N PHE A 80 -3.10 -8.37 2.11
CA PHE A 80 -1.92 -8.29 2.94
C PHE A 80 -2.22 -7.55 4.24
N GLU A 81 -2.15 -8.26 5.35
CA GLU A 81 -2.42 -7.71 6.66
C GLU A 81 -1.15 -7.68 7.51
N HIS A 82 -0.72 -6.47 7.87
CA HIS A 82 0.42 -6.26 8.76
C HIS A 82 -0.05 -5.57 10.04
N LYS A 83 -0.43 -6.35 11.06
CA LYS A 83 -0.79 -5.85 12.38
C LYS A 83 -0.39 -6.82 13.47
N SER A 84 0.03 -6.25 14.60
CA SER A 84 0.35 -7.01 15.81
C SER A 84 -0.87 -7.35 16.69
N TYR A 85 -2.10 -7.05 16.22
CA TYR A 85 -3.35 -7.31 16.93
C TYR A 85 -4.48 -7.67 15.97
N GLN A 86 -5.48 -8.39 16.47
CA GLN A 86 -6.68 -8.72 15.70
C GLN A 86 -7.42 -7.46 15.27
N ASP A 87 -7.54 -7.25 13.96
CA ASP A 87 -8.33 -6.15 13.41
C ASP A 87 -9.57 -6.68 12.69
N LYS A 88 -10.72 -6.43 13.27
CA LYS A 88 -12.01 -6.77 12.65
C LYS A 88 -12.24 -6.03 11.33
N GLN A 89 -11.48 -4.96 11.05
CA GLN A 89 -11.55 -4.25 9.77
C GLN A 89 -11.04 -5.09 8.59
N THR A 90 -10.10 -6.02 8.83
CA THR A 90 -9.62 -6.99 7.83
C THR A 90 -10.77 -7.75 7.17
N LEU A 91 -11.71 -8.23 7.98
CA LEU A 91 -12.90 -8.92 7.48
C LEU A 91 -13.81 -8.00 6.66
N MET A 92 -13.95 -6.76 7.11
CA MET A 92 -14.78 -5.79 6.41
C MET A 92 -14.18 -5.37 5.07
N GLN A 93 -12.85 -5.45 4.90
CA GLN A 93 -12.19 -5.21 3.61
C GLN A 93 -12.56 -6.30 2.60
N ILE A 94 -12.49 -7.58 3.00
CA ILE A 94 -12.92 -8.71 2.16
C ILE A 94 -14.38 -8.56 1.75
N LEU A 95 -15.25 -8.27 2.71
CA LEU A 95 -16.67 -8.06 2.46
C LEU A 95 -16.97 -6.89 1.53
N ARG A 96 -16.17 -5.83 1.58
CA ARG A 96 -16.33 -4.66 0.67
C ARG A 96 -15.87 -4.98 -0.74
N TYR A 97 -14.83 -5.78 -0.89
CA TYR A 97 -14.29 -6.11 -2.21
C TYR A 97 -15.28 -6.90 -3.06
N CYS A 98 -15.89 -7.94 -2.49
CA CYS A 98 -16.79 -8.83 -3.23
C CYS A 98 -18.00 -8.09 -3.85
N PRO A 99 -18.80 -7.30 -3.10
CA PRO A 99 -19.91 -6.56 -3.67
C PRO A 99 -19.50 -5.57 -4.76
N VAL A 100 -18.38 -4.86 -4.59
CA VAL A 100 -17.90 -3.90 -5.59
C VAL A 100 -17.57 -4.59 -6.91
N LEU A 101 -16.90 -5.74 -6.85
CA LEU A 101 -16.62 -6.56 -8.04
C LEU A 101 -17.94 -7.01 -8.70
N TRP A 102 -18.84 -7.60 -7.94
CA TRP A 102 -20.07 -8.17 -8.45
C TRP A 102 -21.06 -7.12 -8.98
N GLU A 103 -21.14 -5.95 -8.35
CA GLU A 103 -21.93 -4.83 -8.87
C GLU A 103 -21.46 -4.36 -10.25
N ASN A 104 -20.14 -4.31 -10.46
CA ASN A 104 -19.59 -3.95 -11.76
C ASN A 104 -19.87 -5.02 -12.82
N GLU A 105 -19.81 -6.29 -12.44
CA GLU A 105 -20.16 -7.40 -13.32
C GLU A 105 -21.65 -7.38 -13.70
N LEU A 106 -22.53 -7.15 -12.75
CA LEU A 106 -23.97 -7.02 -13.00
C LEU A 106 -24.30 -5.84 -13.93
N LYS A 107 -23.61 -4.69 -13.77
CA LYS A 107 -23.75 -3.55 -14.68
C LYS A 107 -23.28 -3.86 -16.10
N SER A 108 -22.28 -4.73 -16.26
CA SER A 108 -21.80 -5.19 -17.57
C SER A 108 -22.64 -6.27 -18.24
N LYS A 109 -23.81 -6.62 -17.66
CA LYS A 109 -24.74 -7.67 -18.10
C LYS A 109 -24.15 -9.08 -18.05
N ASN A 110 -23.15 -9.33 -17.23
CA ASN A 110 -22.69 -10.67 -16.94
C ASN A 110 -23.81 -11.45 -16.23
N LYS A 111 -24.08 -12.66 -16.71
CA LYS A 111 -25.13 -13.52 -16.14
C LYS A 111 -24.68 -14.21 -14.84
N ASN A 112 -23.39 -14.40 -14.68
CA ASN A 112 -22.80 -15.12 -13.54
C ASN A 112 -21.79 -14.22 -12.85
N LEU A 113 -21.79 -14.23 -11.53
CA LEU A 113 -20.79 -13.55 -10.71
C LEU A 113 -19.49 -14.35 -10.69
N THR A 114 -18.36 -13.66 -10.72
CA THR A 114 -17.04 -14.29 -10.59
C THR A 114 -16.84 -14.74 -9.14
N PRO A 115 -16.53 -16.03 -8.88
CA PRO A 115 -16.16 -16.48 -7.56
C PRO A 115 -14.93 -15.73 -7.04
N VAL A 116 -14.95 -15.37 -5.76
CA VAL A 116 -13.82 -14.74 -5.07
C VAL A 116 -13.34 -15.67 -3.97
N ILE A 117 -12.03 -15.98 -4.01
CA ILE A 117 -11.35 -16.81 -3.02
C ILE A 117 -10.52 -15.88 -2.13
N PRO A 118 -10.93 -15.63 -0.89
CA PRO A 118 -10.16 -14.76 0.00
C PRO A 118 -8.91 -15.47 0.52
N PHE A 119 -7.75 -14.84 0.32
CA PHE A 119 -6.48 -15.28 0.86
C PHE A 119 -5.89 -14.16 1.71
N ILE A 120 -5.69 -14.40 2.99
CA ILE A 120 -5.11 -13.43 3.92
C ILE A 120 -3.65 -13.79 4.13
N PHE A 121 -2.76 -12.92 3.69
CA PHE A 121 -1.35 -13.00 4.04
C PHE A 121 -1.13 -12.18 5.31
N TYR A 122 -1.01 -12.87 6.44
CA TYR A 122 -0.79 -12.22 7.72
C TYR A 122 0.70 -12.20 8.07
N HIS A 123 1.17 -11.01 8.41
CA HIS A 123 2.53 -10.73 8.81
C HIS A 123 2.54 -9.88 10.08
N GLY A 124 2.84 -10.47 11.22
CA GLY A 124 2.84 -9.80 12.51
C GLY A 124 3.81 -10.43 13.50
N ASP A 125 3.98 -9.80 14.64
CA ASP A 125 4.81 -10.30 15.75
C ASP A 125 4.11 -11.43 16.51
N LEU A 126 2.78 -11.33 16.67
CA LEU A 126 1.93 -12.32 17.33
C LEU A 126 1.06 -13.04 16.31
N ALA A 127 0.58 -14.23 16.66
CA ALA A 127 -0.37 -14.95 15.84
C ALA A 127 -1.61 -14.10 15.49
N SER A 128 -2.11 -14.24 14.25
CA SER A 128 -3.19 -13.41 13.72
C SER A 128 -4.47 -13.46 14.55
N GLY A 129 -4.74 -14.58 15.22
CA GLY A 129 -6.03 -14.82 15.89
C GLY A 129 -7.23 -14.82 14.92
N LEU A 130 -6.98 -14.86 13.61
CA LEU A 130 -8.04 -14.95 12.61
C LEU A 130 -8.63 -16.36 12.55
N HIS A 131 -9.94 -16.42 12.30
CA HIS A 131 -10.69 -17.66 12.09
C HIS A 131 -10.84 -17.93 10.60
N GLY A 132 -10.81 -19.22 10.22
CA GLY A 132 -10.94 -19.61 8.80
C GLY A 132 -12.33 -19.34 8.24
N ASN A 133 -13.39 -19.53 9.03
CA ASN A 133 -14.77 -19.27 8.62
C ASN A 133 -15.26 -17.93 9.10
N PHE A 134 -15.97 -17.21 8.24
CA PHE A 134 -16.54 -15.91 8.61
C PHE A 134 -17.60 -16.03 9.70
N SER A 135 -18.36 -17.12 9.73
CA SER A 135 -19.37 -17.38 10.76
C SER A 135 -18.79 -17.52 12.18
N ASP A 136 -17.51 -17.86 12.32
CA ASP A 136 -16.86 -18.01 13.64
C ASP A 136 -16.61 -16.68 14.37
N TYR A 137 -16.80 -15.55 13.69
CA TYR A 137 -16.76 -14.22 14.33
C TYR A 137 -18.06 -13.81 15.00
N PHE A 138 -19.11 -14.62 14.87
CA PHE A 138 -20.40 -14.39 15.54
C PHE A 138 -20.52 -15.31 16.76
N GLU A 139 -20.72 -14.72 17.92
CA GLU A 139 -20.99 -15.45 19.16
C GLU A 139 -22.45 -15.91 19.18
N VAL A 140 -22.76 -16.96 18.42
CA VAL A 140 -24.13 -17.50 18.26
C VAL A 140 -24.14 -19.01 18.40
N GLU A 141 -25.32 -19.56 18.71
CA GLU A 141 -25.54 -21.00 18.73
C GLU A 141 -25.46 -21.60 17.32
N ASP A 142 -24.99 -22.85 17.20
CA ASP A 142 -24.71 -23.52 15.91
C ASP A 142 -25.93 -23.59 14.98
N TRP A 143 -27.15 -23.72 15.53
CA TRP A 143 -28.36 -23.74 14.70
C TRP A 143 -28.60 -22.43 13.93
N LEU A 144 -28.09 -21.31 14.44
CA LEU A 144 -28.24 -19.99 13.82
C LEU A 144 -27.19 -19.75 12.71
N LYS A 145 -26.02 -20.38 12.79
CA LYS A 145 -24.91 -20.21 11.81
C LYS A 145 -25.37 -20.41 10.36
N LYS A 146 -26.25 -21.37 10.09
CA LYS A 146 -26.78 -21.64 8.74
C LYS A 146 -27.57 -20.51 8.09
N TYR A 147 -27.95 -19.49 8.85
CA TYR A 147 -28.65 -18.29 8.34
C TYR A 147 -27.72 -17.09 8.21
N LEU A 148 -26.48 -17.19 8.65
CA LEU A 148 -25.50 -16.12 8.55
C LEU A 148 -24.80 -16.15 7.19
N LEU A 149 -24.27 -14.98 6.81
CA LEU A 149 -23.28 -14.95 5.74
C LEU A 149 -22.05 -15.71 6.19
N ASP A 150 -21.66 -16.70 5.44
CA ASP A 150 -20.49 -17.52 5.74
C ASP A 150 -19.67 -17.81 4.49
N PHE A 151 -18.35 -17.84 4.65
CA PHE A 151 -17.38 -18.25 3.63
C PHE A 151 -16.07 -18.60 4.32
N GLU A 152 -15.30 -19.48 3.68
CA GLU A 152 -13.98 -19.86 4.15
C GLU A 152 -12.92 -18.88 3.65
N MET A 153 -12.00 -18.50 4.55
CA MET A 153 -10.84 -17.67 4.25
C MET A 153 -9.57 -18.50 4.41
N ILE A 154 -8.71 -18.43 3.43
CA ILE A 154 -7.40 -19.05 3.48
C ILE A 154 -6.44 -18.09 4.19
N ILE A 155 -5.89 -18.52 5.32
CA ILE A 155 -5.03 -17.68 6.15
C ILE A 155 -3.60 -18.22 6.11
N PHE A 156 -2.72 -17.49 5.44
CA PHE A 156 -1.28 -17.69 5.49
C PHE A 156 -0.71 -16.82 6.61
N ASP A 157 -0.50 -17.41 7.77
CA ASP A 157 0.00 -16.73 8.97
C ASP A 157 1.49 -17.08 9.15
N THR A 158 2.37 -16.10 8.86
CA THR A 158 3.81 -16.30 8.94
C THR A 158 4.30 -16.73 10.34
N THR A 159 3.55 -16.41 11.40
CA THR A 159 3.91 -16.79 12.76
C THR A 159 3.70 -18.28 13.06
N LYS A 160 2.81 -18.94 12.30
CA LYS A 160 2.46 -20.36 12.49
C LYS A 160 3.28 -21.32 11.64
N ILE A 161 4.00 -20.83 10.65
CA ILE A 161 4.76 -21.64 9.69
C ILE A 161 6.21 -21.78 10.18
N LYS A 162 6.78 -22.97 10.13
CA LYS A 162 8.19 -23.19 10.50
C LYS A 162 9.14 -22.74 9.37
N ASP A 163 10.34 -22.27 9.74
CA ASP A 163 11.37 -21.89 8.75
C ASP A 163 11.74 -23.07 7.84
N SER A 164 11.80 -24.31 8.41
CA SER A 164 12.05 -25.52 7.62
C SER A 164 10.98 -25.77 6.57
N GLU A 165 9.71 -25.50 6.89
CA GLU A 165 8.60 -25.64 5.96
C GLU A 165 8.68 -24.61 4.82
N ILE A 166 9.04 -23.36 5.15
CA ILE A 166 9.26 -22.32 4.12
C ILE A 166 10.40 -22.75 3.19
N ARG A 167 11.51 -23.24 3.73
CA ARG A 167 12.66 -23.70 2.95
C ARG A 167 12.31 -24.89 2.05
N GLU A 168 11.55 -25.83 2.55
CA GLU A 168 11.13 -27.01 1.79
C GLU A 168 10.17 -26.65 0.65
N ARG A 169 9.11 -25.90 0.96
CA ARG A 169 8.06 -25.55 -0.02
C ARG A 169 8.52 -24.55 -1.07
N MET A 170 9.45 -23.66 -0.72
CA MET A 170 9.90 -22.57 -1.58
C MET A 170 11.34 -22.75 -2.12
N ASN A 171 11.92 -23.96 -2.03
CA ASN A 171 13.30 -24.26 -2.45
C ASN A 171 13.58 -23.94 -3.94
N HIS A 172 12.56 -23.92 -4.76
CA HIS A 172 12.64 -23.61 -6.20
C HIS A 172 12.64 -22.11 -6.51
N ASN A 173 12.36 -21.24 -5.53
CA ASN A 173 12.39 -19.79 -5.65
C ASN A 173 13.09 -19.16 -4.44
N ALA A 174 14.42 -19.05 -4.54
CA ALA A 174 15.26 -18.54 -3.46
C ALA A 174 14.85 -17.12 -2.99
N PHE A 175 14.41 -16.26 -3.90
CA PHE A 175 14.00 -14.90 -3.56
C PHE A 175 12.73 -14.88 -2.70
N VAL A 176 11.68 -15.60 -3.09
CA VAL A 176 10.44 -15.69 -2.30
C VAL A 176 10.71 -16.38 -0.97
N MET A 177 11.47 -17.48 -0.98
CA MET A 177 11.88 -18.19 0.24
C MET A 177 12.54 -17.24 1.25
N THR A 178 13.56 -16.52 0.80
CA THR A 178 14.33 -15.60 1.64
C THR A 178 13.47 -14.45 2.13
N SER A 179 12.63 -13.90 1.26
CA SER A 179 11.70 -12.82 1.63
C SER A 179 10.70 -13.25 2.71
N LEU A 180 10.10 -14.44 2.58
CA LEU A 180 9.19 -15.00 3.57
C LEU A 180 9.90 -15.27 4.91
N LEU A 181 11.12 -15.84 4.88
CA LEU A 181 11.93 -16.06 6.09
C LEU A 181 12.27 -14.72 6.75
N LEU A 182 12.64 -13.70 5.98
CA LEU A 182 12.96 -12.40 6.51
C LEU A 182 11.72 -11.73 7.12
N MET A 183 10.61 -11.70 6.39
CA MET A 183 9.35 -11.13 6.90
C MET A 183 8.94 -11.81 8.21
N LYS A 184 8.97 -13.14 8.27
CA LYS A 184 8.64 -13.88 9.49
C LYS A 184 9.54 -13.53 10.66
N ASN A 185 10.85 -13.42 10.43
CA ASN A 185 11.84 -13.25 11.50
C ASN A 185 12.12 -11.79 11.86
N ILE A 186 11.57 -10.82 11.12
CA ILE A 186 11.88 -9.38 11.30
C ILE A 186 11.61 -8.87 12.73
N PHE A 187 10.70 -9.49 13.47
CA PHE A 187 10.33 -9.14 14.84
C PHE A 187 11.23 -9.79 15.89
N THR A 188 12.03 -10.80 15.52
CA THR A 188 12.92 -11.50 16.45
C THR A 188 14.25 -10.78 16.63
N ASP A 189 15.09 -11.28 17.56
CA ASP A 189 16.42 -10.79 17.77
C ASP A 189 17.33 -11.09 16.59
N ILE A 190 18.19 -10.16 16.24
CA ILE A 190 19.02 -10.19 15.02
C ILE A 190 20.02 -11.36 15.03
N GLU A 191 20.43 -11.81 16.22
CA GLU A 191 21.32 -12.96 16.39
C GLU A 191 20.74 -14.27 15.82
N LYS A 192 19.40 -14.35 15.69
CA LYS A 192 18.69 -15.49 15.11
C LYS A 192 18.65 -15.46 13.59
N TRP A 193 19.08 -14.37 12.97
CA TRP A 193 18.91 -14.15 11.52
C TRP A 193 20.04 -14.69 10.66
N LYS A 194 21.10 -15.24 11.27
CA LYS A 194 22.26 -15.74 10.52
C LYS A 194 21.84 -16.58 9.29
N PRO A 195 20.97 -17.60 9.39
CA PRO A 195 20.57 -18.39 8.22
C PRO A 195 19.74 -17.61 7.19
N VAL A 196 19.07 -16.51 7.61
CA VAL A 196 18.31 -15.65 6.70
C VAL A 196 19.26 -14.73 5.94
N ILE A 197 20.22 -14.13 6.65
CA ILE A 197 21.23 -13.25 6.04
C ILE A 197 22.09 -14.03 5.04
N GLU A 198 22.51 -15.24 5.37
CA GLU A 198 23.24 -16.13 4.44
C GLU A 198 22.41 -16.33 3.15
N SER A 199 21.11 -16.56 3.27
CA SER A 199 20.22 -16.71 2.11
C SER A 199 20.07 -15.40 1.31
N ILE A 200 20.10 -14.22 1.97
CA ILE A 200 20.06 -12.92 1.28
C ILE A 200 21.33 -12.71 0.44
N ILE A 201 22.48 -13.06 0.98
CA ILE A 201 23.78 -12.87 0.34
C ILE A 201 23.89 -13.67 -0.98
N GLU A 202 23.21 -14.79 -1.09
CA GLU A 202 23.19 -15.64 -2.29
C GLU A 202 22.28 -15.12 -3.41
N LEU A 203 21.47 -14.07 -3.16
CA LEU A 203 20.62 -13.45 -4.17
C LEU A 203 21.43 -12.51 -5.09
N ASP A 204 20.82 -12.11 -6.20
CA ASP A 204 21.33 -11.03 -7.05
C ASP A 204 21.33 -9.69 -6.30
N ASP A 205 22.13 -8.74 -6.79
CA ASP A 205 22.41 -7.48 -6.07
C ASP A 205 21.15 -6.64 -5.84
N ASP A 206 20.25 -6.54 -6.81
CA ASP A 206 19.02 -5.75 -6.66
C ASP A 206 18.10 -6.28 -5.54
N ARG A 207 17.93 -7.59 -5.48
CA ARG A 207 17.12 -8.26 -4.46
C ARG A 207 17.79 -8.22 -3.10
N LYS A 208 19.08 -8.44 -3.07
CA LYS A 208 19.93 -8.35 -1.88
C LYS A 208 19.81 -6.97 -1.24
N ILE A 209 20.05 -5.92 -2.03
CA ILE A 209 19.97 -4.52 -1.60
C ILE A 209 18.59 -4.20 -1.02
N MET A 210 17.52 -4.61 -1.71
CA MET A 210 16.15 -4.37 -1.25
C MET A 210 15.88 -5.04 0.11
N LEU A 211 16.30 -6.29 0.31
CA LEU A 211 16.07 -7.00 1.57
C LEU A 211 16.91 -6.41 2.70
N PHE A 212 18.14 -5.99 2.44
CA PHE A 212 18.97 -5.30 3.44
C PHE A 212 18.42 -3.91 3.79
N GLU A 213 17.88 -3.17 2.82
CA GLU A 213 17.19 -1.90 3.06
C GLU A 213 15.99 -2.10 3.99
N TYR A 214 15.19 -3.14 3.76
CA TYR A 214 14.07 -3.47 4.64
C TYR A 214 14.53 -3.77 6.08
N ILE A 215 15.61 -4.54 6.26
CA ILE A 215 16.19 -4.83 7.57
C ILE A 215 16.63 -3.53 8.26
N ALA A 216 17.39 -2.69 7.56
CA ALA A 216 17.94 -1.46 8.10
C ALA A 216 16.84 -0.51 8.58
N ILE A 217 15.77 -0.34 7.78
CA ILE A 217 14.63 0.50 8.14
C ILE A 217 13.87 -0.07 9.35
N LYS A 218 13.64 -1.38 9.39
CA LYS A 218 12.83 -1.99 10.46
C LYS A 218 13.55 -2.12 11.79
N LYS A 219 14.87 -2.26 11.78
CA LYS A 219 15.68 -2.42 12.99
C LYS A 219 16.39 -1.13 13.41
N ASP A 220 16.19 -0.05 12.66
CA ASP A 220 16.87 1.23 12.91
C ASP A 220 18.38 1.05 13.11
N LEU A 221 18.99 0.26 12.21
CA LEU A 221 20.40 -0.10 12.30
C LEU A 221 21.26 1.06 11.82
N THR A 222 22.27 1.40 12.65
CA THR A 222 23.38 2.24 12.19
C THR A 222 24.25 1.45 11.22
N GLU A 223 24.99 2.18 10.38
CA GLU A 223 25.94 1.59 9.42
C GLU A 223 26.96 0.67 10.11
N GLU A 224 27.52 1.13 11.23
CA GLU A 224 28.50 0.39 12.01
C GLU A 224 27.94 -0.96 12.46
N LYS A 225 26.74 -0.96 13.02
CA LYS A 225 26.09 -2.17 13.53
C LYS A 225 25.67 -3.14 12.42
N PHE A 226 25.29 -2.60 11.27
CA PHE A 226 24.98 -3.43 10.08
C PHE A 226 26.25 -4.09 9.56
N ASN A 227 27.34 -3.34 9.41
CA ASN A 227 28.63 -3.86 8.94
C ASN A 227 29.19 -4.90 9.90
N GLU A 228 29.11 -4.68 11.23
CA GLU A 228 29.49 -5.71 12.23
C GLU A 228 28.76 -7.02 12.00
N ILE A 229 27.43 -6.98 11.78
CA ILE A 229 26.61 -8.17 11.56
C ILE A 229 27.01 -8.90 10.27
N ILE A 230 27.30 -8.15 9.21
CA ILE A 230 27.71 -8.74 7.92
C ILE A 230 29.11 -9.34 8.01
N ILE A 231 30.06 -8.66 8.65
CA ILE A 231 31.44 -9.10 8.84
C ILE A 231 31.49 -10.36 9.71
N ASP A 232 30.76 -10.39 10.82
CA ASP A 232 30.68 -11.56 11.72
C ASP A 232 30.12 -12.81 11.01
N LEU A 233 29.29 -12.61 9.99
CA LEU A 233 28.62 -13.69 9.29
C LEU A 233 29.43 -14.27 8.12
N LYS A 234 30.27 -13.48 7.46
CA LYS A 234 30.92 -13.87 6.19
C LYS A 234 32.44 -13.68 6.12
N GLY A 235 33.06 -12.99 7.09
CA GLY A 235 34.45 -12.57 6.91
C GLY A 235 34.61 -11.51 5.81
N ASP A 236 35.86 -11.29 5.38
CA ASP A 236 36.28 -10.20 4.44
C ASP A 236 35.78 -10.37 2.99
N THR A 237 34.49 -10.51 2.76
CA THR A 237 33.96 -10.56 1.38
C THR A 237 33.52 -9.15 0.97
N GLU A 238 34.01 -8.67 -0.18
CA GLU A 238 33.59 -7.40 -0.81
C GLU A 238 32.07 -7.37 -1.01
N MET A 239 31.38 -6.68 -0.12
CA MET A 239 30.00 -6.26 -0.31
C MET A 239 29.96 -4.75 -0.32
N PRO A 240 29.10 -4.12 -1.15
CA PRO A 240 28.91 -2.69 -1.05
C PRO A 240 28.49 -2.35 0.38
N SER A 241 29.13 -1.35 0.97
CA SER A 241 28.75 -0.90 2.30
C SER A 241 27.30 -0.39 2.30
N LEU A 242 26.66 -0.46 3.46
CA LEU A 242 25.31 0.11 3.59
C LEU A 242 25.31 1.61 3.21
N ALA A 243 26.43 2.30 3.46
CA ALA A 243 26.64 3.68 3.06
C ALA A 243 26.63 3.87 1.55
N GLU A 244 27.30 3.01 0.79
CA GLU A 244 27.29 3.05 -0.67
C GLU A 244 25.88 2.81 -1.22
N ILE A 245 25.18 1.81 -0.67
CA ILE A 245 23.78 1.52 -0.99
C ILE A 245 22.87 2.72 -0.68
N TRP A 246 23.07 3.36 0.48
CA TRP A 246 22.26 4.51 0.88
C TRP A 246 22.66 5.80 0.17
N MET A 247 23.94 6.01 -0.16
CA MET A 247 24.36 7.17 -0.96
C MET A 247 23.77 7.14 -2.35
N GLU A 248 23.88 6.01 -3.07
CA GLU A 248 23.32 5.86 -4.41
C GLU A 248 21.79 6.06 -4.40
N ARG A 249 21.10 5.45 -3.45
CA ARG A 249 19.63 5.60 -3.30
C ARG A 249 19.21 6.92 -2.67
N GLY A 250 20.01 7.49 -1.79
CA GLY A 250 19.75 8.80 -1.20
C GLY A 250 19.80 9.90 -2.25
N GLU A 251 20.69 9.79 -3.21
CA GLU A 251 20.77 10.71 -4.34
C GLU A 251 19.56 10.58 -5.28
N GLU A 252 19.12 9.36 -5.59
CA GLU A 252 17.90 9.10 -6.37
C GLU A 252 16.64 9.58 -5.63
N ARG A 253 16.50 9.25 -4.35
CA ARG A 253 15.39 9.73 -3.50
C ARG A 253 15.37 11.24 -3.36
N GLY A 254 16.54 11.86 -3.19
CA GLY A 254 16.65 13.32 -3.14
C GLY A 254 16.16 13.98 -4.42
N LYS A 255 16.46 13.38 -5.57
CA LYS A 255 15.96 13.84 -6.88
C LYS A 255 14.45 13.61 -7.05
N GLU A 256 13.91 12.46 -6.63
CA GLU A 256 12.46 12.17 -6.72
C GLU A 256 11.65 13.05 -5.76
N ILE A 257 12.05 13.13 -4.50
CA ILE A 257 11.40 13.98 -3.49
C ILE A 257 11.48 15.44 -3.89
N GLY A 258 12.64 15.89 -4.38
CA GLY A 258 12.82 17.24 -4.89
C GLY A 258 11.91 17.53 -6.10
N LYS A 259 11.73 16.58 -6.98
CA LYS A 259 10.83 16.70 -8.15
C LYS A 259 9.35 16.69 -7.73
N GLU A 260 8.96 15.86 -6.78
CA GLU A 260 7.58 15.79 -6.28
C GLU A 260 7.21 17.05 -5.49
N ILE A 261 8.08 17.48 -4.56
CA ILE A 261 7.91 18.74 -3.83
C ILE A 261 7.90 19.93 -4.80
N GLY A 262 8.80 19.97 -5.76
CA GLY A 262 8.85 21.02 -6.78
C GLY A 262 7.58 21.07 -7.62
N LYS A 263 7.02 19.92 -7.98
CA LYS A 263 5.74 19.81 -8.69
C LYS A 263 4.57 20.30 -7.82
N GLU A 264 4.49 19.87 -6.57
CA GLU A 264 3.42 20.28 -5.64
C GLU A 264 3.46 21.77 -5.35
N ILE A 265 4.67 22.32 -5.12
CA ILE A 265 4.87 23.77 -4.96
C ILE A 265 4.49 24.51 -6.26
N GLY A 266 4.94 24.02 -7.41
CA GLY A 266 4.62 24.62 -8.70
C GLY A 266 3.11 24.65 -8.99
N GLU A 267 2.40 23.55 -8.75
CA GLU A 267 0.94 23.48 -8.89
C GLU A 267 0.21 24.42 -7.92
N ARG A 268 0.70 24.51 -6.68
CA ARG A 268 0.12 25.43 -5.68
C ARG A 268 0.31 26.88 -6.07
N ILE A 269 1.52 27.25 -6.52
CA ILE A 269 1.82 28.62 -7.00
C ILE A 269 0.99 28.93 -8.25
N GLY A 270 0.89 27.98 -9.21
CA GLY A 270 0.06 28.13 -10.39
C GLY A 270 -1.40 28.43 -10.04
N ARG A 271 -2.01 27.66 -9.14
CA ARG A 271 -3.39 27.88 -8.66
C ARG A 271 -3.57 29.22 -7.95
N LEU A 272 -2.59 29.64 -7.16
CA LEU A 272 -2.62 30.97 -6.50
C LEU A 272 -2.60 32.10 -7.53
N ASN A 273 -1.72 32.01 -8.51
CA ASN A 273 -1.59 33.02 -9.56
C ASN A 273 -2.87 33.12 -10.42
N GLU A 274 -3.45 31.98 -10.81
CA GLU A 274 -4.74 31.92 -11.52
C GLU A 274 -5.87 32.62 -10.73
N LEU A 275 -5.95 32.34 -9.43
CA LEU A 275 -6.95 32.99 -8.57
C LEU A 275 -6.72 34.47 -8.43
N TYR A 276 -5.49 34.95 -8.24
CA TYR A 276 -5.15 36.36 -8.18
C TYR A 276 -5.48 37.08 -9.48
N GLU A 277 -5.12 36.50 -10.63
CA GLU A 277 -5.45 37.08 -11.93
C GLU A 277 -6.97 37.18 -12.16
N SER A 278 -7.68 36.08 -11.85
CA SER A 278 -9.13 36.03 -11.98
C SER A 278 -9.83 37.06 -11.09
N ILE A 279 -9.40 37.15 -9.82
CA ILE A 279 -9.93 38.15 -8.88
C ILE A 279 -9.61 39.58 -9.35
N LYS A 280 -8.38 39.81 -9.80
CA LYS A 280 -7.95 41.12 -10.31
C LYS A 280 -8.79 41.58 -11.51
N ILE A 281 -8.97 40.70 -12.49
CA ILE A 281 -9.82 40.96 -13.66
C ILE A 281 -11.26 41.28 -13.21
N GLY A 282 -11.82 40.47 -12.33
CA GLY A 282 -13.16 40.67 -11.81
C GLY A 282 -13.32 42.00 -11.05
N LEU A 283 -12.34 42.40 -10.25
CA LEU A 283 -12.30 43.69 -9.58
C LEU A 283 -12.22 44.84 -10.57
N ASP A 284 -11.38 44.74 -11.59
CA ASP A 284 -11.23 45.77 -12.62
C ASP A 284 -12.51 45.96 -13.44
N MET A 285 -13.23 44.88 -13.71
CA MET A 285 -14.52 44.93 -14.41
C MET A 285 -15.62 45.57 -13.55
N LYS A 286 -15.67 45.20 -12.26
CA LYS A 286 -16.80 45.56 -11.37
C LYS A 286 -16.58 46.87 -10.60
N PHE A 287 -15.36 47.13 -10.11
CA PHE A 287 -15.05 48.25 -9.20
C PHE A 287 -13.93 49.15 -9.70
N LYS A 288 -13.89 49.44 -10.99
CA LYS A 288 -12.85 50.14 -11.76
C LYS A 288 -11.97 51.14 -10.97
N GLN A 289 -12.60 52.08 -10.22
CA GLN A 289 -11.87 53.14 -9.54
C GLN A 289 -11.12 52.72 -8.28
N ILE A 290 -11.54 51.64 -7.63
CA ILE A 290 -10.98 51.18 -6.36
C ILE A 290 -10.39 49.78 -6.45
N SER A 291 -10.39 49.16 -7.64
CA SER A 291 -9.92 47.78 -7.87
C SER A 291 -8.51 47.54 -7.32
N LYS A 292 -7.56 48.42 -7.63
CA LYS A 292 -6.18 48.37 -7.15
C LYS A 292 -6.09 48.35 -5.62
N LYS A 293 -6.93 49.20 -4.96
CA LYS A 293 -6.91 49.29 -3.49
C LYS A 293 -7.51 48.07 -2.83
N LEU A 294 -8.52 47.48 -3.44
CA LEU A 294 -9.11 46.22 -2.97
C LEU A 294 -8.14 45.03 -3.18
N PHE A 295 -7.45 44.98 -4.32
CA PHE A 295 -6.51 43.94 -4.63
C PHE A 295 -5.30 43.94 -3.69
N LEU A 296 -4.81 45.11 -3.24
CA LEU A 296 -3.73 45.21 -2.26
C LEU A 296 -4.04 44.50 -0.94
N ASN A 297 -5.29 44.39 -0.55
CA ASN A 297 -5.71 43.67 0.65
C ASN A 297 -5.80 42.13 0.42
N ILE A 298 -5.80 41.66 -0.83
CA ILE A 298 -5.99 40.27 -1.20
C ILE A 298 -4.64 39.58 -1.54
N GLN A 299 -3.68 40.35 -2.05
CA GLN A 299 -2.42 39.82 -2.58
C GLN A 299 -1.56 39.05 -1.57
N ASP A 300 -1.78 39.26 -0.26
CA ASP A 300 -1.03 38.57 0.81
C ASP A 300 -1.74 37.30 1.34
N ILE A 301 -2.98 37.04 0.88
CA ILE A 301 -3.74 35.84 1.27
C ILE A 301 -3.24 34.64 0.47
N LYS A 302 -2.54 33.70 1.12
CA LYS A 302 -1.96 32.50 0.49
C LYS A 302 -2.81 31.25 0.62
N GLU A 303 -3.96 31.33 1.29
CA GLU A 303 -4.92 30.24 1.43
C GLU A 303 -5.87 30.21 0.22
N ILE A 304 -5.74 29.12 -0.56
CA ILE A 304 -6.52 28.92 -1.79
C ILE A 304 -8.03 28.98 -1.53
N ASP A 305 -8.49 28.44 -0.41
CA ASP A 305 -9.92 28.39 -0.11
C ASP A 305 -10.48 29.77 0.22
N LYS A 306 -9.73 30.61 0.94
CA LYS A 306 -10.11 32.02 1.16
C LYS A 306 -10.17 32.81 -0.15
N LEU A 307 -9.22 32.61 -1.04
CA LEU A 307 -9.22 33.25 -2.36
C LEU A 307 -10.42 32.83 -3.22
N LYS A 308 -10.80 31.53 -3.16
CA LYS A 308 -12.02 31.04 -3.83
C LYS A 308 -13.28 31.66 -3.26
N GLU A 309 -13.36 31.86 -1.95
CA GLU A 309 -14.48 32.53 -1.32
C GLU A 309 -14.56 34.01 -1.75
N ILE A 310 -13.42 34.69 -1.80
CA ILE A 310 -13.35 36.08 -2.30
C ILE A 310 -13.77 36.13 -3.78
N GLN A 311 -13.31 35.19 -4.61
CA GLN A 311 -13.72 35.09 -5.99
C GLN A 311 -15.24 34.89 -6.13
N LYS A 312 -15.84 33.98 -5.34
CA LYS A 312 -17.30 33.79 -5.33
C LYS A 312 -18.06 35.05 -4.87
N ALA A 313 -17.59 35.67 -3.80
CA ALA A 313 -18.19 36.91 -3.29
C ALA A 313 -18.16 38.03 -4.32
N LEU A 314 -17.12 38.09 -5.16
CA LEU A 314 -17.01 39.07 -6.23
C LEU A 314 -18.15 38.96 -7.27
N TYR A 315 -18.69 37.74 -7.49
CA TYR A 315 -19.85 37.56 -8.38
C TYR A 315 -21.18 38.05 -7.75
N VAL A 316 -21.29 37.97 -6.44
CA VAL A 316 -22.57 38.22 -5.72
C VAL A 316 -22.67 39.64 -5.19
N ILE A 317 -21.61 40.18 -4.58
CA ILE A 317 -21.61 41.47 -3.92
C ILE A 317 -21.38 42.57 -4.95
N ASN A 318 -22.35 43.49 -5.10
CA ASN A 318 -22.29 44.60 -6.05
C ASN A 318 -21.82 45.92 -5.42
N ASP A 319 -21.90 46.05 -4.11
CA ASP A 319 -21.46 47.25 -3.39
C ASP A 319 -19.99 47.13 -2.98
N ALA A 320 -19.20 48.15 -3.26
CA ALA A 320 -17.75 48.13 -3.05
C ALA A 320 -17.37 48.20 -1.57
N ASP A 321 -18.14 48.89 -0.74
CA ASP A 321 -17.87 49.00 0.71
C ASP A 321 -18.29 47.69 1.42
N GLU A 322 -19.34 47.03 0.96
CA GLU A 322 -19.73 45.71 1.41
C GLU A 322 -18.67 44.68 1.06
N PHE A 323 -18.15 44.69 -0.17
CA PHE A 323 -17.08 43.78 -0.61
C PHE A 323 -15.79 44.03 0.18
N LYS A 324 -15.43 45.25 0.47
CA LYS A 324 -14.29 45.61 1.32
C LYS A 324 -14.42 45.03 2.73
N ARG A 325 -15.61 45.16 3.34
CA ARG A 325 -15.91 44.57 4.66
C ARG A 325 -15.82 43.02 4.64
N PHE A 326 -16.24 42.41 3.54
CA PHE A 326 -16.11 40.95 3.36
C PHE A 326 -14.63 40.52 3.32
N ILE A 327 -13.78 41.18 2.51
CA ILE A 327 -12.34 40.90 2.46
C ILE A 327 -11.69 41.03 3.84
N GLN A 328 -12.03 42.08 4.60
CA GLN A 328 -11.48 42.29 5.94
C GLN A 328 -11.81 41.18 6.95
N LYS A 329 -12.86 40.41 6.72
CA LYS A 329 -13.20 39.25 7.54
C LYS A 329 -12.43 37.98 7.11
N GLN A 330 -11.81 37.95 5.94
CA GLN A 330 -11.03 36.83 5.43
C GLN A 330 -9.53 36.94 5.77
N ILE A 331 -9.07 38.13 6.11
CA ILE A 331 -7.71 38.41 6.55
C ILE A 331 -7.59 38.13 8.05
#